data_158ca52eb016a4dd60ba95504ad79303
#
_entry.id   158ca52eb016a4dd60ba95504ad79303
#
_cell.length_a   1.000
_cell.length_b   1.000
_cell.length_c   1.000
_cell.angle_alpha   90.00
_cell.angle_beta   90.00
_cell.angle_gamma   90.00
#
_symmetry.space_group_name_H-M   'P 1'
#
loop_
_entity.id
_entity.type
_entity.pdbx_description
1 polymer ?
#
loop_
_entity_poly.entity_id
_entity_poly.type
_entity_poly.pdbx_seq_one_letter_code
_entity_poly.pdbx_strand_id
1 'polypeptide(L)'
;MKKQAFNPFLPLNEYIPDGEPHVFGDRVYHYGSHDREGGWTFCMDDYVVYSAPVDDLADWHCEGVSYRAEQDPDYSEYKYMYAPDVVCGNDGRYYLYYCMAGEYGYGGYSRPISVAVSDKPAGPFEYLGHVKYPDGSVMMKYICFDPAVMNDNGTIRLYYGTQYDYEEREDFDTNPEYLDIEAGMFGKTKEQILEYRKHPESCPSGDPNDKDSINGAVMTVLEDDMLTVKEAPHHIIPYKVKGTSFEAHPFFEGSSMRKIGDTYYFIYSSWQNHELCYATSKYPDRDFVFRGTVVSNGDVGYNGRTEKEKTNMTGTTHGSIIEINGQWYVFYHRLTHKSDYSRQACAEKISIDKDGSIKQVEVTSCGLNSGPLEAKSGRRYPAVIACNLTNGHMPHGSNSVYQIEFPNVTNIGEDRFIAEIEDGTLIGYKYFNFENVNTVSVTARIETAENKVVYSGPIRIDERCVSDDKDEVRTEKHADTAPVLEIYLKENGEKVGEISIGNSAEWTEYRSDVKIPDGVHALYFVYHGSEKIQLKEIAF
;
A
#
# COMPACT_ATOMS: atom_id res chain seq x y z
N MET A 1 -17.11 0.45 -26.63
CA MET A 1 -17.51 -0.01 -25.28
C MET A 1 -16.88 0.97 -24.29
N LYS A 2 -17.59 1.38 -23.24
CA LYS A 2 -17.00 2.27 -22.22
C LYS A 2 -15.80 1.54 -21.59
N LYS A 3 -14.67 2.25 -21.43
CA LYS A 3 -13.50 1.77 -20.70
C LYS A 3 -13.93 1.51 -19.25
N GLN A 4 -13.48 0.44 -18.63
CA GLN A 4 -13.75 0.12 -17.24
C GLN A 4 -12.47 0.24 -16.42
N ALA A 5 -12.58 0.82 -15.24
CA ALA A 5 -11.52 0.72 -14.23
C ALA A 5 -11.61 -0.63 -13.51
N PHE A 6 -10.51 -1.12 -13.02
CA PHE A 6 -10.44 -2.27 -12.12
C PHE A 6 -9.21 -2.12 -11.20
N ASN A 7 -9.18 -2.86 -10.12
CA ASN A 7 -8.00 -2.91 -9.24
C ASN A 7 -7.05 -4.05 -9.64
N PRO A 8 -5.72 -3.79 -9.67
CA PRO A 8 -5.07 -2.47 -9.54
C PRO A 8 -5.48 -1.51 -10.64
N PHE A 9 -5.61 -0.19 -10.34
CA PHE A 9 -6.23 0.75 -11.30
C PHE A 9 -5.26 1.36 -12.31
N LEU A 10 -3.96 1.30 -12.08
CA LEU A 10 -2.91 1.68 -13.02
C LEU A 10 -2.59 0.51 -13.98
N PRO A 11 -1.82 0.74 -15.05
CA PRO A 11 -1.34 -0.35 -15.89
C PRO A 11 -0.71 -1.46 -15.06
N LEU A 12 -1.00 -2.72 -15.42
CA LEU A 12 -0.61 -3.89 -14.61
C LEU A 12 0.91 -4.12 -14.52
N ASN A 13 1.69 -3.38 -15.25
CA ASN A 13 3.16 -3.35 -15.19
C ASN A 13 3.69 -2.17 -14.37
N GLU A 14 2.82 -1.39 -13.76
CA GLU A 14 3.19 -0.25 -12.92
C GLU A 14 3.02 -0.59 -11.45
N TYR A 15 3.99 -0.19 -10.65
CA TYR A 15 4.05 -0.42 -9.22
C TYR A 15 4.27 0.92 -8.52
N ILE A 16 3.16 1.68 -8.37
CA ILE A 16 3.16 3.02 -7.75
C ILE A 16 2.33 2.95 -6.46
N PRO A 17 2.96 2.50 -5.36
CA PRO A 17 2.33 2.46 -4.04
C PRO A 17 2.32 3.82 -3.36
N ASP A 18 1.91 3.82 -2.09
CA ASP A 18 2.00 4.93 -1.16
C ASP A 18 1.20 6.15 -1.66
N GLY A 19 0.03 5.86 -2.26
CA GLY A 19 -0.70 6.81 -3.08
C GLY A 19 -1.30 7.98 -2.31
N GLU A 20 -0.81 9.20 -2.57
CA GLU A 20 -1.40 10.46 -2.17
C GLU A 20 -2.16 11.08 -3.36
N PRO A 21 -3.49 10.90 -3.42
CA PRO A 21 -4.30 11.48 -4.48
C PRO A 21 -4.66 12.93 -4.19
N HIS A 22 -4.57 13.78 -5.21
CA HIS A 22 -5.01 15.17 -5.14
C HIS A 22 -5.83 15.57 -6.36
N VAL A 23 -6.86 16.39 -6.16
CA VAL A 23 -7.61 17.00 -7.25
C VAL A 23 -7.10 18.40 -7.49
N PHE A 24 -6.55 18.65 -8.69
CA PHE A 24 -6.16 19.96 -9.15
C PHE A 24 -6.89 20.27 -10.47
N GLY A 25 -7.71 21.31 -10.47
CA GLY A 25 -8.56 21.62 -11.61
C GLY A 25 -9.60 20.52 -11.87
N ASP A 26 -9.61 19.99 -13.08
CA ASP A 26 -10.54 18.96 -13.54
C ASP A 26 -9.94 17.54 -13.54
N ARG A 27 -8.78 17.35 -12.90
CA ARG A 27 -8.08 16.07 -12.87
C ARG A 27 -7.73 15.65 -11.44
N VAL A 28 -7.76 14.35 -11.20
CA VAL A 28 -7.15 13.72 -10.05
C VAL A 28 -5.75 13.25 -10.43
N TYR A 29 -4.78 13.55 -9.59
CA TYR A 29 -3.38 13.16 -9.73
C TYR A 29 -3.05 12.15 -8.63
N HIS A 30 -2.33 11.10 -9.01
CA HIS A 30 -1.84 10.07 -8.09
C HIS A 30 -0.32 10.21 -7.97
N TYR A 31 0.13 10.58 -6.79
CA TYR A 31 1.54 10.64 -6.43
C TYR A 31 1.85 9.43 -5.55
N GLY A 32 3.02 8.84 -5.72
CA GLY A 32 3.42 7.68 -4.94
C GLY A 32 4.90 7.35 -5.16
N SER A 33 5.40 6.45 -4.35
CA SER A 33 6.69 5.81 -4.60
C SER A 33 6.66 5.07 -5.93
N HIS A 34 7.83 4.65 -6.42
CA HIS A 34 7.89 3.87 -7.65
C HIS A 34 8.76 2.63 -7.44
N ASP A 35 8.09 1.49 -7.23
CA ASP A 35 8.77 0.20 -7.11
C ASP A 35 9.17 -0.32 -8.49
N ARG A 36 10.23 -1.11 -8.52
CA ARG A 36 10.69 -1.80 -9.73
C ARG A 36 10.29 -3.26 -9.70
N GLU A 37 9.63 -3.72 -10.74
CA GLU A 37 9.32 -5.14 -10.90
C GLU A 37 10.60 -5.99 -10.81
N GLY A 38 10.58 -7.00 -9.91
CA GLY A 38 11.76 -7.82 -9.65
C GLY A 38 12.90 -7.08 -8.94
N GLY A 39 12.65 -5.89 -8.41
CA GLY A 39 13.59 -5.11 -7.62
C GLY A 39 14.06 -5.85 -6.36
N TRP A 40 15.14 -5.39 -5.78
CA TRP A 40 15.72 -5.98 -4.56
C TRP A 40 15.40 -5.17 -3.29
N THR A 41 14.79 -3.99 -3.45
CA THR A 41 14.33 -3.12 -2.37
C THR A 41 13.16 -2.25 -2.84
N PHE A 42 12.61 -1.45 -1.94
CA PHE A 42 11.54 -0.49 -2.23
C PHE A 42 12.00 0.68 -3.12
N CYS A 43 11.09 1.27 -3.87
CA CYS A 43 11.20 2.60 -4.48
C CYS A 43 12.41 2.80 -5.39
N MET A 44 12.77 1.80 -6.18
CA MET A 44 14.00 1.79 -6.98
C MET A 44 13.95 2.67 -8.24
N ASP A 45 12.78 3.18 -8.61
CA ASP A 45 12.60 3.96 -9.83
C ASP A 45 12.24 5.43 -9.53
N ASP A 46 12.46 6.31 -10.53
CA ASP A 46 12.13 7.74 -10.44
C ASP A 46 10.63 7.94 -10.31
N TYR A 47 10.19 9.02 -9.66
CA TYR A 47 8.77 9.33 -9.57
C TYR A 47 8.14 9.58 -10.92
N VAL A 48 7.02 8.92 -11.16
CA VAL A 48 6.09 9.18 -12.25
C VAL A 48 4.73 9.57 -11.68
N VAL A 49 4.00 10.41 -12.40
CA VAL A 49 2.66 10.83 -12.00
C VAL A 49 1.65 10.29 -12.99
N TYR A 50 0.58 9.71 -12.47
CA TYR A 50 -0.61 9.37 -13.23
C TYR A 50 -1.74 10.31 -12.90
N SER A 51 -2.56 10.66 -13.90
CA SER A 51 -3.75 11.46 -13.67
C SER A 51 -4.93 10.94 -14.48
N ALA A 52 -6.15 11.24 -14.00
CA ALA A 52 -7.38 10.96 -14.70
C ALA A 52 -8.34 12.14 -14.61
N PRO A 53 -9.25 12.34 -15.60
CA PRO A 53 -10.34 13.29 -15.45
C PRO A 53 -11.22 12.93 -14.25
N VAL A 54 -11.67 13.92 -13.48
CA VAL A 54 -12.54 13.67 -12.31
C VAL A 54 -13.88 13.04 -12.67
N ASP A 55 -14.30 13.13 -13.93
CA ASP A 55 -15.54 12.55 -14.46
C ASP A 55 -15.33 11.20 -15.18
N ASP A 56 -14.09 10.75 -15.38
CA ASP A 56 -13.75 9.44 -15.94
C ASP A 56 -12.52 8.79 -15.28
N LEU A 57 -12.73 8.18 -14.11
CA LEU A 57 -11.68 7.49 -13.36
C LEU A 57 -11.23 6.15 -13.97
N ALA A 58 -11.69 5.82 -15.17
CA ALA A 58 -11.16 4.71 -15.96
C ALA A 58 -10.08 5.18 -16.97
N ASP A 59 -9.88 6.49 -17.13
CA ASP A 59 -8.96 7.05 -18.13
C ASP A 59 -7.69 7.62 -17.50
N TRP A 60 -6.96 6.76 -16.80
CA TRP A 60 -5.65 7.10 -16.23
C TRP A 60 -4.60 7.24 -17.32
N HIS A 61 -3.85 8.32 -17.25
CA HIS A 61 -2.79 8.70 -18.17
C HIS A 61 -1.48 8.93 -17.43
N CYS A 62 -0.38 8.37 -17.95
CA CYS A 62 0.96 8.65 -17.43
C CYS A 62 1.41 10.04 -17.91
N GLU A 63 1.64 10.94 -16.98
CA GLU A 63 2.15 12.30 -17.24
C GLU A 63 3.68 12.29 -17.48
N GLY A 64 4.34 11.16 -17.23
CA GLY A 64 5.78 10.98 -17.37
C GLY A 64 6.53 11.10 -16.05
N VAL A 65 7.87 11.10 -16.15
CA VAL A 65 8.75 11.28 -14.99
C VAL A 65 8.58 12.68 -14.43
N SER A 66 8.13 12.75 -13.19
CA SER A 66 7.86 14.00 -12.48
C SER A 66 9.08 14.55 -11.75
N TYR A 67 9.90 13.65 -11.18
CA TYR A 67 11.13 13.99 -10.46
C TYR A 67 12.11 12.81 -10.49
N ARG A 68 13.40 13.10 -10.65
CA ARG A 68 14.48 12.10 -10.67
C ARG A 68 15.29 12.13 -9.39
N ALA A 69 15.65 10.96 -8.89
CA ALA A 69 16.47 10.83 -7.70
C ALA A 69 17.82 11.57 -7.83
N GLU A 70 18.41 11.57 -9.02
CA GLU A 70 19.68 12.27 -9.31
C GLU A 70 19.63 13.80 -9.16
N GLN A 71 18.43 14.39 -9.07
CA GLN A 71 18.26 15.83 -8.84
C GLN A 71 18.47 16.22 -7.37
N ASP A 72 18.34 15.25 -6.45
CA ASP A 72 18.60 15.49 -5.03
C ASP A 72 20.10 15.48 -4.75
N PRO A 73 20.66 16.50 -4.06
CA PRO A 73 22.09 16.57 -3.76
C PRO A 73 22.57 15.44 -2.83
N ASP A 74 21.66 14.79 -2.10
CA ASP A 74 21.95 13.64 -1.25
C ASP A 74 21.91 12.31 -2.00
N TYR A 75 21.67 12.35 -3.31
CA TYR A 75 21.61 11.16 -4.13
C TYR A 75 22.88 10.30 -4.03
N SER A 76 22.69 9.00 -3.97
CA SER A 76 23.73 8.01 -4.16
C SER A 76 23.12 6.75 -4.78
N GLU A 77 23.95 5.85 -5.31
CA GLU A 77 23.53 4.63 -6.00
C GLU A 77 22.54 3.74 -5.20
N TYR A 78 22.52 3.88 -3.87
CA TYR A 78 21.69 3.05 -2.97
C TYR A 78 20.62 3.85 -2.24
N LYS A 79 20.33 5.07 -2.68
CA LYS A 79 19.29 5.91 -2.07
C LYS A 79 18.13 6.11 -3.04
N TYR A 80 16.95 5.84 -2.54
CA TYR A 80 15.72 5.88 -3.30
C TYR A 80 14.73 6.85 -2.67
N MET A 81 13.79 7.34 -3.46
CA MET A 81 12.79 8.30 -3.03
C MET A 81 11.53 7.58 -2.55
N TYR A 82 11.18 7.78 -1.29
CA TYR A 82 10.03 7.15 -0.64
C TYR A 82 8.84 8.10 -0.58
N ALA A 83 7.66 7.52 -0.45
CA ALA A 83 6.34 8.11 -0.24
C ALA A 83 6.27 9.64 -0.37
N PRO A 84 6.01 10.18 -1.57
CA PRO A 84 5.91 11.61 -1.78
C PRO A 84 4.49 12.13 -1.52
N ASP A 85 4.38 13.40 -1.16
CA ASP A 85 3.12 14.14 -1.20
C ASP A 85 3.30 15.50 -1.90
N VAL A 86 2.21 16.03 -2.45
CA VAL A 86 2.23 17.28 -3.22
C VAL A 86 1.16 18.24 -2.72
N VAL A 87 1.54 19.50 -2.52
CA VAL A 87 0.60 20.57 -2.16
C VAL A 87 0.70 21.76 -3.12
N CYS A 88 -0.42 22.44 -3.34
CA CYS A 88 -0.40 23.77 -3.97
C CYS A 88 -0.09 24.82 -2.89
N GLY A 89 1.02 25.54 -3.06
CA GLY A 89 1.46 26.62 -2.18
C GLY A 89 0.59 27.88 -2.31
N ASN A 90 0.82 28.84 -1.40
CA ASN A 90 0.11 30.12 -1.40
C ASN A 90 0.44 30.99 -2.63
N ASP A 91 1.53 30.69 -3.31
CA ASP A 91 1.98 31.34 -4.54
C ASP A 91 1.40 30.69 -5.82
N GLY A 92 0.61 29.60 -5.67
CA GLY A 92 0.00 28.87 -6.76
C GLY A 92 0.89 27.84 -7.45
N ARG A 93 2.14 27.66 -6.98
CA ARG A 93 3.01 26.58 -7.43
C ARG A 93 2.77 25.30 -6.67
N TYR A 94 3.28 24.18 -7.20
CA TYR A 94 3.16 22.85 -6.62
C TYR A 94 4.48 22.44 -5.97
N TYR A 95 4.39 21.91 -4.76
CA TYR A 95 5.55 21.54 -3.95
C TYR A 95 5.46 20.05 -3.60
N LEU A 96 6.46 19.30 -4.05
CA LEU A 96 6.65 17.88 -3.81
C LEU A 96 7.54 17.69 -2.59
N TYR A 97 7.03 17.02 -1.56
CA TYR A 97 7.76 16.63 -0.36
C TYR A 97 8.08 15.13 -0.43
N TYR A 98 9.30 14.76 -0.10
CA TYR A 98 9.75 13.37 -0.12
C TYR A 98 10.94 13.17 0.82
N CYS A 99 11.31 11.92 1.08
CA CYS A 99 12.56 11.59 1.78
C CYS A 99 13.39 10.62 0.94
N MET A 100 14.71 10.74 1.06
CA MET A 100 15.65 9.77 0.48
C MET A 100 15.91 8.67 1.50
N ALA A 101 15.76 7.42 1.10
CA ALA A 101 15.95 6.27 1.97
C ALA A 101 16.61 5.11 1.21
N GLY A 102 16.77 3.95 1.83
CA GLY A 102 17.26 2.73 1.18
C GLY A 102 18.74 2.47 1.34
N GLU A 103 19.46 3.19 2.21
CA GLU A 103 20.85 2.88 2.50
C GLU A 103 20.97 1.46 3.07
N TYR A 104 21.76 0.61 2.42
CA TYR A 104 21.85 -0.81 2.75
C TYR A 104 22.20 -1.04 4.23
N GLY A 105 21.35 -1.74 4.93
CA GLY A 105 21.58 -2.17 6.31
C GLY A 105 20.84 -1.39 7.39
N TYR A 106 20.31 -0.19 7.11
CA TYR A 106 19.71 0.68 8.13
C TYR A 106 18.39 1.33 7.72
N GLY A 107 17.67 0.78 6.75
CA GLY A 107 16.36 1.25 6.34
C GLY A 107 16.30 2.69 5.80
N GLY A 108 17.37 3.46 5.93
CA GLY A 108 17.47 4.78 5.32
C GLY A 108 16.66 5.88 6.01
N TYR A 109 16.42 5.77 7.29
CA TYR A 109 15.67 6.77 8.07
C TYR A 109 16.50 8.00 8.50
N SER A 110 17.70 8.15 7.98
CA SER A 110 18.69 9.15 8.43
C SER A 110 18.80 10.38 7.54
N ARG A 111 17.78 10.68 6.72
CA ARG A 111 17.82 11.81 5.79
C ARG A 111 16.73 12.84 6.10
N PRO A 112 16.95 14.11 5.73
CA PRO A 112 15.94 15.14 5.88
C PRO A 112 14.77 14.93 4.92
N ILE A 113 13.68 15.66 5.16
CA ILE A 113 12.63 15.83 4.15
C ILE A 113 13.13 16.85 3.13
N SER A 114 13.13 16.43 1.87
CA SER A 114 13.46 17.23 0.71
C SER A 114 12.21 17.80 0.06
N VAL A 115 12.36 18.94 -0.61
CA VAL A 115 11.28 19.63 -1.30
C VAL A 115 11.72 19.96 -2.73
N ALA A 116 10.84 19.67 -3.68
CA ALA A 116 10.98 20.11 -5.07
C ALA A 116 9.75 20.93 -5.48
N VAL A 117 9.87 21.77 -6.50
CA VAL A 117 8.83 22.72 -6.91
C VAL A 117 8.57 22.68 -8.41
N SER A 118 7.32 22.89 -8.81
CA SER A 118 6.92 23.02 -10.21
C SER A 118 5.77 24.02 -10.37
N ASP A 119 5.65 24.58 -11.58
CA ASP A 119 4.48 25.39 -11.97
C ASP A 119 3.28 24.53 -12.41
N LYS A 120 3.45 23.20 -12.47
CA LYS A 120 2.42 22.24 -12.90
C LYS A 120 2.26 21.11 -11.88
N PRO A 121 1.04 20.61 -11.66
CA PRO A 121 0.81 19.53 -10.71
C PRO A 121 1.56 18.24 -11.06
N ALA A 122 1.70 17.90 -12.33
CA ALA A 122 2.44 16.71 -12.77
C ALA A 122 3.96 16.89 -12.85
N GLY A 123 4.47 18.08 -12.56
CA GLY A 123 5.89 18.37 -12.78
C GLY A 123 6.21 18.81 -14.24
N PRO A 124 7.48 18.70 -14.70
CA PRO A 124 8.61 18.23 -13.90
C PRO A 124 8.90 19.15 -12.71
N PHE A 125 9.30 18.54 -11.61
CA PHE A 125 9.72 19.26 -10.42
C PHE A 125 11.22 19.54 -10.46
N GLU A 126 11.63 20.63 -9.82
CA GLU A 126 13.02 21.01 -9.64
C GLU A 126 13.36 21.05 -8.15
N TYR A 127 14.52 20.52 -7.75
CA TYR A 127 14.96 20.54 -6.37
C TYR A 127 14.98 21.96 -5.81
N LEU A 128 14.33 22.16 -4.65
CA LEU A 128 14.25 23.45 -3.98
C LEU A 128 15.16 23.53 -2.74
N GLY A 129 15.17 22.46 -1.94
CA GLY A 129 15.95 22.43 -0.71
C GLY A 129 15.46 21.38 0.28
N HIS A 130 16.13 21.28 1.42
CA HIS A 130 15.64 20.52 2.57
C HIS A 130 14.81 21.42 3.49
N VAL A 131 13.87 20.81 4.21
CA VAL A 131 13.21 21.48 5.32
C VAL A 131 14.27 21.87 6.35
N LYS A 132 14.22 23.11 6.84
CA LYS A 132 15.28 23.74 7.65
C LYS A 132 14.70 24.61 8.76
N TYR A 133 15.50 24.85 9.78
CA TYR A 133 15.22 25.85 10.80
C TYR A 133 15.52 27.28 10.31
N PRO A 134 15.01 28.32 11.03
CA PRO A 134 15.25 29.72 10.65
C PRO A 134 16.74 30.15 10.64
N ASP A 135 17.61 29.44 11.36
CA ASP A 135 19.05 29.65 11.37
C ASP A 135 19.76 29.01 10.15
N GLY A 136 19.01 28.31 9.30
CA GLY A 136 19.50 27.63 8.10
C GLY A 136 19.98 26.20 8.34
N SER A 137 19.99 25.72 9.57
CA SER A 137 20.30 24.31 9.86
C SER A 137 19.18 23.38 9.36
N VAL A 138 19.55 22.21 8.82
CA VAL A 138 18.60 21.24 8.29
C VAL A 138 17.77 20.64 9.44
N MET A 139 16.47 20.56 9.23
CA MET A 139 15.56 19.97 10.21
C MET A 139 15.66 18.43 10.17
N MET A 140 16.18 17.88 11.27
CA MET A 140 16.37 16.43 11.46
C MET A 140 15.71 15.95 12.76
N LYS A 141 14.75 16.71 13.27
CA LYS A 141 14.05 16.33 14.49
C LYS A 141 13.02 15.24 14.19
N TYR A 142 13.05 14.17 14.98
CA TYR A 142 12.30 12.92 14.76
C TYR A 142 12.74 12.21 13.47
N ILE A 143 12.20 11.04 13.21
CA ILE A 143 12.48 10.32 11.95
C ILE A 143 11.76 11.05 10.80
N CYS A 144 12.51 11.64 9.89
CA CYS A 144 12.00 12.38 8.74
C CYS A 144 11.57 11.39 7.63
N PHE A 145 10.39 10.76 7.79
CA PHE A 145 9.92 9.70 6.92
C PHE A 145 8.45 9.90 6.53
N ASP A 146 8.07 9.46 5.32
CA ASP A 146 6.71 9.51 4.77
C ASP A 146 6.03 10.88 4.99
N PRO A 147 6.56 11.95 4.38
CA PRO A 147 6.00 13.28 4.54
C PRO A 147 4.63 13.40 3.89
N ALA A 148 3.68 14.01 4.59
CA ALA A 148 2.41 14.47 4.07
C ALA A 148 2.27 15.96 4.30
N VAL A 149 1.79 16.70 3.32
CA VAL A 149 1.73 18.15 3.40
C VAL A 149 0.33 18.68 3.09
N MET A 150 -0.14 19.63 3.89
CA MET A 150 -1.45 20.25 3.72
C MET A 150 -1.36 21.77 3.77
N ASN A 151 -2.02 22.44 2.84
CA ASN A 151 -2.31 23.86 2.93
C ASN A 151 -3.67 24.07 3.61
N ASP A 152 -3.65 24.36 4.91
CA ASP A 152 -4.84 24.62 5.70
C ASP A 152 -5.14 26.12 5.73
N ASN A 153 -5.86 26.59 4.71
CA ASN A 153 -6.24 28.00 4.55
C ASN A 153 -5.06 28.99 4.65
N GLY A 154 -3.98 28.66 3.96
CA GLY A 154 -2.75 29.46 3.92
C GLY A 154 -1.71 29.07 4.96
N THR A 155 -2.01 28.16 5.87
CA THR A 155 -1.02 27.60 6.80
C THR A 155 -0.49 26.29 6.25
N ILE A 156 0.79 26.22 5.98
CA ILE A 156 1.43 25.01 5.45
C ILE A 156 1.81 24.11 6.62
N ARG A 157 1.23 22.92 6.66
CA ARG A 157 1.46 21.90 7.69
C ARG A 157 2.12 20.69 7.08
N LEU A 158 3.21 20.26 7.68
CA LEU A 158 3.97 19.08 7.28
C LEU A 158 3.83 18.02 8.38
N TYR A 159 3.31 16.86 8.02
CA TYR A 159 3.17 15.68 8.86
C TYR A 159 4.17 14.63 8.39
N TYR A 160 4.79 13.91 9.32
CA TYR A 160 5.82 12.92 8.98
C TYR A 160 6.10 11.99 10.16
N GLY A 161 6.95 11.00 9.95
CA GLY A 161 7.47 10.14 11.00
C GLY A 161 7.24 8.67 10.74
N THR A 162 7.88 7.87 11.54
CA THR A 162 7.64 6.43 11.65
C THR A 162 7.84 5.98 13.09
N GLN A 163 7.24 4.86 13.43
CA GLN A 163 7.46 4.22 14.71
C GLN A 163 8.17 2.91 14.48
N TYR A 164 9.46 2.90 14.77
CA TYR A 164 10.30 1.73 14.52
C TYR A 164 10.13 0.65 15.57
N ASP A 165 9.73 0.99 16.81
CA ASP A 165 9.45 0.03 17.87
C ASP A 165 8.38 0.51 18.86
N TYR A 166 7.84 -0.50 19.57
CA TYR A 166 6.95 -0.34 20.70
C TYR A 166 7.68 -0.33 22.01
N GLU A 167 7.06 0.37 22.93
CA GLU A 167 7.42 0.61 24.29
C GLU A 167 7.59 -0.60 25.19
N GLU A 168 7.14 -1.77 24.77
CA GLU A 168 7.14 -2.97 25.62
C GLU A 168 8.47 -3.73 25.61
N ARG A 169 9.44 -3.28 24.79
CA ARG A 169 10.78 -3.86 24.82
C ARG A 169 11.60 -3.17 25.92
N GLU A 170 11.89 -3.92 26.97
CA GLU A 170 12.76 -3.46 28.08
C GLU A 170 14.17 -3.05 27.61
N ASP A 171 14.57 -3.44 26.40
CA ASP A 171 15.88 -3.18 25.81
C ASP A 171 15.92 -2.05 24.79
N PHE A 172 14.82 -1.30 24.60
CA PHE A 172 14.75 -0.21 23.61
C PHE A 172 15.94 0.75 23.71
N ASP A 173 16.32 1.15 24.94
CA ASP A 173 17.41 2.08 25.18
C ASP A 173 18.80 1.49 24.95
N THR A 174 18.93 0.18 24.88
CA THR A 174 20.21 -0.53 24.78
C THR A 174 20.32 -1.41 23.55
N ASN A 175 19.21 -1.56 22.78
CA ASN A 175 19.21 -2.37 21.57
C ASN A 175 20.18 -1.78 20.53
N PRO A 176 21.19 -2.55 20.08
CA PRO A 176 22.22 -2.03 19.18
C PRO A 176 21.65 -1.53 17.85
N GLU A 177 20.58 -2.14 17.35
CA GLU A 177 19.97 -1.79 16.06
C GLU A 177 19.37 -0.38 16.11
N TYR A 178 18.61 -0.06 17.16
CA TYR A 178 18.01 1.27 17.33
C TYR A 178 19.05 2.34 17.61
N LEU A 179 20.05 2.02 18.41
CA LEU A 179 21.18 2.92 18.67
C LEU A 179 21.97 3.21 17.40
N ASP A 180 22.08 2.27 16.46
CA ASP A 180 22.74 2.48 15.18
C ASP A 180 21.95 3.43 14.29
N ILE A 181 20.62 3.25 14.20
CA ILE A 181 19.74 4.13 13.43
C ILE A 181 19.81 5.55 14.00
N GLU A 182 19.63 5.70 15.29
CA GLU A 182 19.63 7.01 15.95
C GLU A 182 21.01 7.70 15.85
N ALA A 183 22.09 6.95 16.03
CA ALA A 183 23.44 7.44 15.85
C ALA A 183 23.69 7.93 14.42
N GLY A 184 23.20 7.16 13.43
CA GLY A 184 23.24 7.56 12.01
C GLY A 184 22.48 8.85 11.73
N MET A 185 21.26 8.99 12.27
CA MET A 185 20.43 10.19 12.11
C MET A 185 21.09 11.45 12.64
N PHE A 186 21.71 11.37 13.81
CA PHE A 186 22.35 12.53 14.44
C PHE A 186 23.84 12.70 14.07
N GLY A 187 24.39 11.81 13.26
CA GLY A 187 25.83 11.80 12.94
C GLY A 187 26.69 11.64 14.20
N LYS A 188 26.26 10.79 15.12
CA LYS A 188 26.88 10.57 16.44
C LYS A 188 27.26 9.11 16.60
N THR A 189 28.02 8.82 17.68
CA THR A 189 28.26 7.43 18.10
C THR A 189 27.16 6.93 19.04
N LYS A 190 27.01 5.61 19.18
CA LYS A 190 26.07 5.01 20.14
C LYS A 190 26.29 5.52 21.56
N GLU A 191 27.56 5.66 21.97
CA GLU A 191 27.92 6.18 23.29
C GLU A 191 27.43 7.60 23.50
N GLN A 192 27.50 8.44 22.45
CA GLN A 192 26.98 9.80 22.49
C GLN A 192 25.45 9.81 22.60
N ILE A 193 24.75 8.94 21.88
CA ILE A 193 23.29 8.82 22.00
C ILE A 193 22.89 8.36 23.41
N LEU A 194 23.56 7.35 23.96
CA LEU A 194 23.31 6.90 25.33
C LEU A 194 23.59 7.99 26.37
N GLU A 195 24.57 8.85 26.12
CA GLU A 195 24.85 9.98 27.00
C GLU A 195 23.76 11.06 26.89
N TYR A 196 23.24 11.33 25.69
CA TYR A 196 22.09 12.21 25.51
C TYR A 196 20.83 11.73 26.23
N ARG A 197 20.59 10.42 26.26
CA ARG A 197 19.47 9.83 27.02
C ARG A 197 19.63 10.01 28.54
N LYS A 198 20.85 10.02 29.04
CA LYS A 198 21.14 10.35 30.46
C LYS A 198 21.01 11.85 30.75
N HIS A 199 21.33 12.66 29.76
CA HIS A 199 21.37 14.11 29.84
C HIS A 199 20.56 14.73 28.68
N PRO A 200 19.19 14.63 28.72
CA PRO A 200 18.32 15.06 27.61
C PRO A 200 18.52 16.52 27.22
N GLU A 201 18.92 17.36 28.16
CA GLU A 201 19.22 18.77 27.95
C GLU A 201 20.41 19.00 27.00
N SER A 202 21.23 17.98 26.77
CA SER A 202 22.36 18.02 25.84
C SER A 202 22.05 17.44 24.47
N CYS A 203 20.82 16.92 24.26
CA CYS A 203 20.40 16.32 23.02
C CYS A 203 20.38 17.39 21.89
N PRO A 204 20.80 17.04 20.66
CA PRO A 204 20.76 17.96 19.53
C PRO A 204 19.36 18.48 19.20
N SER A 205 18.30 17.75 19.54
CA SER A 205 16.90 18.19 19.38
C SER A 205 16.55 19.39 20.27
N GLY A 206 17.29 19.60 21.36
CA GLY A 206 17.10 20.73 22.27
C GLY A 206 15.84 20.66 23.14
N ASP A 207 15.04 19.59 23.06
CA ASP A 207 13.86 19.41 23.89
C ASP A 207 14.15 18.41 25.04
N PRO A 208 14.19 18.88 26.30
CA PRO A 208 14.45 18.01 27.45
C PRO A 208 13.32 16.99 27.69
N ASN A 209 12.18 17.12 27.01
CA ASN A 209 11.08 16.16 27.09
C ASN A 209 11.12 15.12 25.97
N ASP A 210 11.97 15.29 24.97
CA ASP A 210 12.23 14.29 23.93
C ASP A 210 13.06 13.12 24.45
N LYS A 211 12.85 12.76 25.71
CA LYS A 211 13.61 11.69 26.35
C LYS A 211 13.52 10.37 25.63
N ASP A 212 12.45 10.19 24.90
CA ASP A 212 11.97 8.85 24.67
C ASP A 212 11.80 8.53 23.20
N SER A 213 11.92 9.48 22.26
CA SER A 213 11.59 9.06 20.94
C SER A 213 11.95 9.99 19.81
N ILE A 214 12.72 9.43 18.90
CA ILE A 214 12.75 9.85 17.51
C ILE A 214 11.51 9.33 16.75
N ASN A 215 10.73 8.41 17.35
CA ASN A 215 9.60 7.71 16.76
C ASN A 215 8.29 8.49 16.89
N GLY A 216 7.31 8.12 16.06
CA GLY A 216 5.93 8.54 16.13
C GLY A 216 5.51 9.47 15.00
N ALA A 217 4.22 9.77 14.97
CA ALA A 217 3.64 10.71 14.04
C ALA A 217 3.79 12.14 14.57
N VAL A 218 4.39 13.01 13.79
CA VAL A 218 4.71 14.38 14.17
C VAL A 218 4.20 15.38 13.14
N MET A 219 4.10 16.64 13.55
CA MET A 219 3.71 17.74 12.69
C MET A 219 4.59 18.97 12.96
N THR A 220 4.87 19.73 11.93
CA THR A 220 5.45 21.08 12.00
C THR A 220 4.68 22.03 11.09
N VAL A 221 4.75 23.32 11.36
CA VAL A 221 4.25 24.37 10.47
C VAL A 221 5.44 24.98 9.73
N LEU A 222 5.28 25.22 8.44
CA LEU A 222 6.29 25.86 7.60
C LEU A 222 5.91 27.30 7.29
N GLU A 223 6.92 28.11 6.99
CA GLU A 223 6.73 29.45 6.42
C GLU A 223 6.28 29.36 4.94
N ASP A 224 5.89 30.49 4.37
CA ASP A 224 5.42 30.58 2.98
C ASP A 224 6.50 30.20 1.94
N ASP A 225 7.78 30.11 2.34
CA ASP A 225 8.87 29.63 1.49
C ASP A 225 8.83 28.10 1.29
N MET A 226 7.92 27.41 1.96
CA MET A 226 7.70 25.96 1.89
C MET A 226 8.86 25.11 2.44
N LEU A 227 9.86 25.72 3.06
CA LEU A 227 11.08 25.06 3.56
C LEU A 227 11.33 25.36 5.03
N THR A 228 11.10 26.61 5.47
CA THR A 228 11.52 27.06 6.78
C THR A 228 10.50 26.69 7.85
N VAL A 229 10.95 26.00 8.89
CA VAL A 229 10.13 25.68 10.07
C VAL A 229 9.69 26.96 10.76
N LYS A 230 8.38 27.14 10.91
CA LYS A 230 7.74 28.22 11.64
C LYS A 230 7.39 27.85 13.07
N GLU A 231 6.86 26.64 13.25
CA GLU A 231 6.55 26.08 14.56
C GLU A 231 7.33 24.77 14.73
N ALA A 232 7.95 24.58 15.89
CA ALA A 232 8.78 23.41 16.15
C ALA A 232 8.01 22.09 15.98
N PRO A 233 8.63 21.06 15.41
CA PRO A 233 8.01 19.75 15.30
C PRO A 233 7.61 19.16 16.65
N HIS A 234 6.44 18.50 16.71
CA HIS A 234 5.94 17.83 17.90
C HIS A 234 5.00 16.67 17.53
N HIS A 235 4.85 15.71 18.44
CA HIS A 235 3.95 14.58 18.26
C HIS A 235 2.47 15.01 18.23
N ILE A 236 1.70 14.42 17.30
CA ILE A 236 0.26 14.68 17.16
C ILE A 236 -0.62 13.58 17.74
N ILE A 237 -0.08 12.37 17.87
CA ILE A 237 -0.73 11.23 18.53
C ILE A 237 0.22 10.63 19.56
N PRO A 238 -0.31 9.88 20.54
CA PRO A 238 0.53 9.28 21.55
C PRO A 238 1.57 8.31 20.94
N TYR A 239 2.81 8.53 21.24
CA TYR A 239 3.89 7.57 21.02
C TYR A 239 3.74 6.35 21.96
N LYS A 240 3.43 6.61 23.23
CA LYS A 240 3.10 5.60 24.23
C LYS A 240 1.60 5.31 24.14
N VAL A 241 1.25 4.17 23.56
CA VAL A 241 -0.15 3.87 23.18
C VAL A 241 -0.98 3.19 24.27
N LYS A 242 -0.32 2.58 25.27
CA LYS A 242 -1.00 1.84 26.35
C LYS A 242 -2.02 2.68 27.09
N GLY A 243 -3.26 2.20 27.15
CA GLY A 243 -4.37 2.92 27.76
C GLY A 243 -4.94 4.06 26.89
N THR A 244 -4.48 4.24 25.66
CA THR A 244 -5.03 5.19 24.70
C THR A 244 -5.95 4.51 23.70
N SER A 245 -6.62 5.29 22.86
CA SER A 245 -7.43 4.75 21.76
C SER A 245 -6.60 4.05 20.68
N PHE A 246 -5.30 4.24 20.64
CA PHE A 246 -4.37 3.70 19.64
C PHE A 246 -3.76 2.36 20.05
N GLU A 247 -4.04 1.83 21.24
CA GLU A 247 -3.37 0.65 21.80
C GLU A 247 -3.42 -0.58 20.89
N ALA A 248 -4.55 -0.83 20.23
CA ALA A 248 -4.72 -1.96 19.32
C ALA A 248 -4.25 -1.68 17.89
N HIS A 249 -4.15 -0.42 17.50
CA HIS A 249 -3.82 0.03 16.14
C HIS A 249 -2.83 1.19 16.18
N PRO A 250 -1.65 0.97 16.70
CA PRO A 250 -0.67 2.02 16.88
C PRO A 250 -0.12 2.51 15.54
N PHE A 251 0.33 3.75 15.49
CA PHE A 251 0.99 4.31 14.33
C PHE A 251 2.27 3.55 13.98
N PHE A 252 2.42 3.23 12.72
CA PHE A 252 3.68 2.72 12.18
C PHE A 252 4.32 3.76 11.26
N GLU A 253 3.67 4.09 10.14
CA GLU A 253 4.18 5.02 9.13
C GLU A 253 3.03 5.50 8.23
N GLY A 254 3.34 6.15 7.11
CA GLY A 254 2.33 6.48 6.10
C GLY A 254 1.42 7.62 6.54
N SER A 255 1.98 8.70 7.06
CA SER A 255 1.21 9.89 7.44
C SER A 255 0.46 10.48 6.25
N SER A 256 -0.83 10.73 6.42
CA SER A 256 -1.65 11.51 5.49
C SER A 256 -2.69 12.32 6.25
N MET A 257 -2.99 13.52 5.81
CA MET A 257 -3.92 14.41 6.49
C MET A 257 -4.97 14.97 5.55
N ARG A 258 -6.24 14.88 5.95
CA ARG A 258 -7.37 15.51 5.25
C ARG A 258 -8.24 16.30 6.22
N LYS A 259 -8.82 17.39 5.74
CA LYS A 259 -9.78 18.17 6.50
C LYS A 259 -11.15 18.07 5.84
N ILE A 260 -12.15 17.65 6.62
CA ILE A 260 -13.52 17.47 6.16
C ILE A 260 -14.43 18.29 7.08
N GLY A 261 -14.96 19.39 6.55
CA GLY A 261 -15.62 20.38 7.38
C GLY A 261 -14.67 20.93 8.45
N ASP A 262 -15.05 20.80 9.72
CA ASP A 262 -14.25 21.26 10.87
C ASP A 262 -13.47 20.12 11.55
N THR A 263 -13.28 18.99 10.87
CA THR A 263 -12.62 17.81 11.44
C THR A 263 -11.40 17.42 10.60
N TYR A 264 -10.29 17.19 11.27
CA TYR A 264 -9.07 16.67 10.68
C TYR A 264 -9.08 15.14 10.77
N TYR A 265 -8.75 14.49 9.67
CA TYR A 265 -8.63 13.04 9.53
C TYR A 265 -7.16 12.73 9.27
N PHE A 266 -6.53 12.12 10.26
CA PHE A 266 -5.18 11.58 10.14
C PHE A 266 -5.29 10.14 9.70
N ILE A 267 -4.84 9.86 8.48
CA ILE A 267 -4.80 8.53 7.88
C ILE A 267 -3.38 8.00 8.07
N TYR A 268 -3.24 6.72 8.41
CA TYR A 268 -1.93 6.15 8.67
C TYR A 268 -1.92 4.63 8.54
N SER A 269 -0.74 4.06 8.29
CA SER A 269 -0.49 2.63 8.40
C SER A 269 -0.28 2.26 9.87
N SER A 270 -0.99 1.26 10.37
CA SER A 270 -0.79 0.77 11.71
C SER A 270 0.36 -0.24 11.79
N TRP A 271 0.83 -0.48 12.99
CA TRP A 271 1.85 -1.50 13.27
C TRP A 271 1.44 -2.94 12.91
N GLN A 272 0.14 -3.18 12.70
CA GLN A 272 -0.35 -4.44 12.14
C GLN A 272 0.14 -4.66 10.71
N ASN A 273 0.61 -3.60 10.05
CA ASN A 273 1.29 -3.60 8.75
C ASN A 273 0.48 -4.27 7.62
N HIS A 274 -0.84 -4.11 7.64
CA HIS A 274 -1.75 -4.57 6.59
C HIS A 274 -2.98 -3.70 6.46
N GLU A 275 -3.14 -2.70 7.32
CA GLU A 275 -4.34 -1.88 7.41
C GLU A 275 -4.03 -0.39 7.35
N LEU A 276 -4.87 0.34 6.67
CA LEU A 276 -4.91 1.79 6.65
C LEU A 276 -5.97 2.25 7.67
N CYS A 277 -5.50 2.88 8.71
CA CYS A 277 -6.30 3.36 9.84
C CYS A 277 -6.60 4.85 9.74
N TYR A 278 -7.55 5.34 10.55
CA TYR A 278 -7.76 6.76 10.68
C TYR A 278 -8.05 7.16 12.13
N ALA A 279 -7.61 8.37 12.45
CA ALA A 279 -7.92 9.07 13.68
C ALA A 279 -8.49 10.45 13.35
N THR A 280 -9.31 11.01 14.23
CA THR A 280 -9.90 12.32 14.01
C THR A 280 -9.66 13.27 15.17
N SER A 281 -9.56 14.58 14.86
CA SER A 281 -9.49 15.67 15.82
C SER A 281 -10.20 16.91 15.30
N LYS A 282 -10.52 17.84 16.20
CA LYS A 282 -10.91 19.22 15.86
C LYS A 282 -9.71 20.15 15.68
N TYR A 283 -8.54 19.67 15.99
CA TYR A 283 -7.27 20.40 15.88
C TYR A 283 -6.35 19.68 14.89
N PRO A 284 -5.51 20.41 14.14
CA PRO A 284 -4.59 19.81 13.18
C PRO A 284 -3.39 19.11 13.82
N ASP A 285 -3.13 19.37 15.08
CA ASP A 285 -1.86 19.15 15.77
C ASP A 285 -1.96 18.36 17.08
N ARG A 286 -3.17 18.01 17.55
CA ARG A 286 -3.37 17.34 18.84
C ARG A 286 -4.74 16.71 18.97
N ASP A 287 -4.96 16.03 20.10
CA ASP A 287 -6.25 15.46 20.54
C ASP A 287 -6.87 14.49 19.52
N PHE A 288 -6.06 13.83 18.74
CA PHE A 288 -6.53 12.78 17.83
C PHE A 288 -6.99 11.56 18.61
N VAL A 289 -8.11 11.01 18.17
CA VAL A 289 -8.69 9.77 18.68
C VAL A 289 -8.82 8.79 17.54
N PHE A 290 -8.32 7.57 17.73
CA PHE A 290 -8.49 6.48 16.78
C PHE A 290 -9.98 6.21 16.55
N ARG A 291 -10.36 6.02 15.27
CA ARG A 291 -11.76 5.84 14.87
C ARG A 291 -12.04 4.52 14.16
N GLY A 292 -11.02 3.90 13.58
CA GLY A 292 -11.18 2.62 12.90
C GLY A 292 -10.19 2.37 11.77
N THR A 293 -10.31 1.22 11.17
CA THR A 293 -9.64 0.81 9.94
C THR A 293 -10.48 1.23 8.74
N VAL A 294 -9.85 1.81 7.71
CA VAL A 294 -10.51 2.18 6.45
C VAL A 294 -10.51 1.00 5.49
N VAL A 295 -9.37 0.37 5.32
CA VAL A 295 -9.17 -0.81 4.46
C VAL A 295 -8.02 -1.66 5.00
N SER A 296 -8.09 -2.97 4.78
CA SER A 296 -6.97 -3.90 4.99
C SER A 296 -6.67 -4.61 3.68
N ASN A 297 -5.41 -4.68 3.25
CA ASN A 297 -5.04 -5.31 1.98
C ASN A 297 -5.26 -6.83 1.94
N GLY A 298 -5.59 -7.46 3.07
CA GLY A 298 -6.01 -8.85 3.21
C GLY A 298 -7.45 -9.03 3.70
N ASP A 299 -8.28 -7.97 3.70
CA ASP A 299 -9.65 -7.97 4.27
C ASP A 299 -9.70 -8.34 5.77
N VAL A 300 -8.59 -8.29 6.51
CA VAL A 300 -8.56 -8.55 7.95
C VAL A 300 -9.41 -7.51 8.68
N GLY A 301 -10.25 -7.96 9.61
CA GLY A 301 -11.24 -7.14 10.32
C GLY A 301 -12.56 -6.96 9.57
N TYR A 302 -12.57 -6.97 8.23
CA TYR A 302 -13.79 -6.83 7.45
C TYR A 302 -14.75 -8.00 7.71
N ASN A 303 -15.98 -7.69 8.15
CA ASN A 303 -16.98 -8.68 8.58
C ASN A 303 -16.47 -9.67 9.64
N GLY A 304 -15.50 -9.28 10.47
CA GLY A 304 -14.93 -10.11 11.53
C GLY A 304 -13.88 -11.11 11.05
N ARG A 305 -13.37 -10.98 9.81
CA ARG A 305 -12.29 -11.83 9.28
C ARG A 305 -11.03 -11.68 10.14
N THR A 306 -10.49 -12.80 10.53
CA THR A 306 -9.26 -12.89 11.32
C THR A 306 -8.01 -12.84 10.43
N GLU A 307 -6.84 -12.63 11.03
CA GLU A 307 -5.55 -12.69 10.34
C GLU A 307 -5.29 -14.06 9.68
N LYS A 308 -5.77 -15.15 10.27
CA LYS A 308 -5.67 -16.51 9.69
C LYS A 308 -6.54 -16.68 8.43
N GLU A 309 -7.59 -15.89 8.30
CA GLU A 309 -8.56 -15.95 7.19
C GLU A 309 -8.30 -14.90 6.12
N LYS A 310 -7.14 -14.26 6.15
CA LYS A 310 -6.80 -13.22 5.18
C LYS A 310 -6.90 -13.73 3.72
N THR A 311 -7.36 -12.84 2.87
CA THR A 311 -7.71 -13.17 1.48
C THR A 311 -6.58 -12.99 0.49
N ASN A 312 -5.47 -12.41 0.93
CA ASN A 312 -4.29 -12.11 0.13
C ASN A 312 -3.04 -12.15 1.02
N MET A 313 -1.87 -12.15 0.40
CA MET A 313 -0.64 -11.75 1.10
C MET A 313 -0.85 -10.37 1.70
N THR A 314 -0.58 -10.24 3.00
CA THR A 314 -0.59 -8.97 3.73
C THR A 314 0.83 -8.42 3.86
N GLY A 315 0.98 -7.14 4.15
CA GLY A 315 2.25 -6.45 4.32
C GLY A 315 1.99 -4.95 4.34
N THR A 316 3.02 -4.14 4.14
CA THR A 316 2.91 -2.68 4.18
C THR A 316 1.71 -2.19 3.38
N THR A 317 1.03 -1.18 3.90
CA THR A 317 0.04 -0.41 3.15
C THR A 317 0.16 1.06 3.52
N HIS A 318 0.04 1.92 2.52
CA HIS A 318 0.07 3.37 2.69
C HIS A 318 -0.88 3.98 1.67
N GLY A 319 -1.50 5.08 2.02
CA GLY A 319 -2.44 5.76 1.14
C GLY A 319 -3.27 6.80 1.88
N SER A 320 -4.32 7.27 1.22
CA SER A 320 -5.12 8.39 1.69
C SER A 320 -6.57 8.28 1.31
N ILE A 321 -7.38 9.24 1.74
CA ILE A 321 -8.77 9.38 1.32
C ILE A 321 -8.96 10.69 0.56
N ILE A 322 -9.87 10.69 -0.42
CA ILE A 322 -10.17 11.88 -1.21
C ILE A 322 -11.62 11.89 -1.69
N GLU A 323 -12.19 13.07 -1.83
CA GLU A 323 -13.45 13.27 -2.53
C GLU A 323 -13.19 13.61 -4.01
N ILE A 324 -13.79 12.83 -4.91
CA ILE A 324 -13.73 13.07 -6.35
C ILE A 324 -15.16 13.12 -6.86
N ASN A 325 -15.59 14.28 -7.35
CA ASN A 325 -16.92 14.47 -7.93
C ASN A 325 -18.09 14.05 -7.00
N GLY A 326 -17.96 14.33 -5.70
CA GLY A 326 -19.00 14.04 -4.69
C GLY A 326 -18.99 12.60 -4.17
N GLN A 327 -18.02 11.79 -4.58
CA GLN A 327 -17.80 10.44 -4.06
C GLN A 327 -16.46 10.37 -3.33
N TRP A 328 -16.46 9.85 -2.11
CA TRP A 328 -15.25 9.58 -1.35
C TRP A 328 -14.61 8.25 -1.74
N TYR A 329 -13.29 8.23 -1.78
CA TYR A 329 -12.47 7.05 -2.06
C TYR A 329 -11.36 6.94 -1.05
N VAL A 330 -10.93 5.70 -0.76
CA VAL A 330 -9.64 5.39 -0.18
C VAL A 330 -8.72 4.92 -1.30
N PHE A 331 -7.51 5.46 -1.35
CA PHE A 331 -6.40 4.98 -2.17
C PHE A 331 -5.43 4.25 -1.26
N TYR A 332 -4.94 3.11 -1.70
CA TYR A 332 -4.02 2.25 -0.95
C TYR A 332 -3.24 1.38 -1.92
N HIS A 333 -2.38 0.51 -1.43
CA HIS A 333 -1.72 -0.46 -2.29
C HIS A 333 -1.86 -1.90 -1.78
N ARG A 334 -1.66 -2.85 -2.67
CA ARG A 334 -1.60 -4.28 -2.36
C ARG A 334 -0.28 -4.86 -2.85
N LEU A 335 0.22 -5.83 -2.08
CA LEU A 335 1.30 -6.70 -2.50
C LEU A 335 0.70 -7.78 -3.40
N THR A 336 1.11 -7.83 -4.65
CA THR A 336 0.52 -8.75 -5.64
C THR A 336 1.46 -9.89 -6.01
N HIS A 337 2.77 -9.68 -5.88
CA HIS A 337 3.83 -10.63 -6.16
C HIS A 337 4.42 -11.21 -4.86
N LYS A 338 5.50 -11.97 -4.97
CA LYS A 338 6.20 -12.60 -3.85
C LYS A 338 7.22 -11.69 -3.15
N SER A 339 7.07 -10.38 -3.25
CA SER A 339 7.92 -9.42 -2.54
C SER A 339 7.13 -8.19 -2.13
N ASP A 340 7.62 -7.50 -1.13
CA ASP A 340 7.11 -6.20 -0.72
C ASP A 340 7.46 -5.09 -1.74
N TYR A 341 8.26 -5.40 -2.74
CA TYR A 341 8.77 -4.46 -3.74
C TYR A 341 7.96 -4.43 -5.05
N SER A 342 6.76 -4.97 -5.04
CA SER A 342 5.85 -5.01 -6.20
C SER A 342 4.46 -4.58 -5.76
N ARG A 343 4.38 -3.39 -5.16
CA ARG A 343 3.15 -2.84 -4.60
C ARG A 343 2.35 -2.13 -5.69
N GLN A 344 1.12 -2.56 -5.90
CA GLN A 344 0.25 -2.00 -6.94
C GLN A 344 -0.87 -1.15 -6.36
N ALA A 345 -1.09 0.02 -6.97
CA ALA A 345 -2.09 0.99 -6.55
C ALA A 345 -3.52 0.45 -6.70
N CYS A 346 -4.28 0.55 -5.61
CA CYS A 346 -5.68 0.18 -5.53
C CYS A 346 -6.51 1.32 -4.94
N ALA A 347 -7.81 1.31 -5.19
CA ALA A 347 -8.73 2.26 -4.58
C ALA A 347 -10.10 1.64 -4.38
N GLU A 348 -10.81 2.06 -3.33
CA GLU A 348 -12.19 1.65 -3.07
C GLU A 348 -13.07 2.85 -2.75
N LYS A 349 -14.36 2.73 -3.04
CA LYS A 349 -15.35 3.72 -2.61
C LYS A 349 -15.57 3.61 -1.11
N ILE A 350 -15.56 4.73 -0.42
CA ILE A 350 -15.92 4.83 0.99
C ILE A 350 -17.10 5.75 1.18
N SER A 351 -17.73 5.64 2.33
CA SER A 351 -18.76 6.58 2.79
C SER A 351 -18.35 7.14 4.13
N ILE A 352 -18.55 8.44 4.29
CA ILE A 352 -18.37 9.12 5.56
C ILE A 352 -19.75 9.37 6.15
N ASP A 353 -20.04 8.75 7.27
CA ASP A 353 -21.32 8.88 7.96
C ASP A 353 -21.47 10.28 8.57
N LYS A 354 -22.70 10.65 8.99
CA LYS A 354 -22.99 12.01 9.53
C LYS A 354 -22.21 12.35 10.80
N ASP A 355 -21.77 11.35 11.54
CA ASP A 355 -20.93 11.52 12.73
C ASP A 355 -19.42 11.56 12.39
N GLY A 356 -19.08 11.53 11.11
CA GLY A 356 -17.72 11.53 10.61
C GLY A 356 -17.04 10.17 10.61
N SER A 357 -17.75 9.08 10.92
CA SER A 357 -17.18 7.74 10.89
C SER A 357 -17.07 7.18 9.47
N ILE A 358 -16.02 6.39 9.26
CA ILE A 358 -15.77 5.64 8.03
C ILE A 358 -15.83 4.16 8.42
N LYS A 359 -16.69 3.39 7.75
CA LYS A 359 -16.70 1.93 7.90
C LYS A 359 -15.63 1.31 7.04
N GLN A 360 -14.97 0.30 7.58
CA GLN A 360 -14.02 -0.48 6.81
C GLN A 360 -14.68 -1.02 5.54
N VAL A 361 -13.97 -0.87 4.41
CA VAL A 361 -14.40 -1.40 3.11
C VAL A 361 -13.62 -2.66 2.77
N GLU A 362 -14.24 -3.52 1.97
CA GLU A 362 -13.58 -4.71 1.44
C GLU A 362 -12.71 -4.37 0.22
N VAL A 363 -11.73 -5.23 -0.03
CA VAL A 363 -10.93 -5.20 -1.26
C VAL A 363 -11.75 -5.74 -2.41
N THR A 364 -11.86 -4.97 -3.51
CA THR A 364 -12.63 -5.36 -4.69
C THR A 364 -11.81 -5.36 -5.98
N SER A 365 -12.30 -6.06 -7.00
CA SER A 365 -11.74 -5.99 -8.35
C SER A 365 -12.20 -4.76 -9.13
N CYS A 366 -13.31 -4.12 -8.72
CA CYS A 366 -13.89 -3.02 -9.50
C CYS A 366 -13.37 -1.62 -9.09
N GLY A 367 -12.86 -1.45 -7.88
CA GLY A 367 -12.17 -0.22 -7.44
C GLY A 367 -12.84 1.09 -7.85
N LEU A 368 -12.16 1.86 -8.67
CA LEU A 368 -12.61 3.16 -9.20
C LEU A 368 -13.74 3.09 -10.23
N ASN A 369 -14.14 1.89 -10.66
CA ASN A 369 -15.24 1.77 -11.63
C ASN A 369 -16.52 2.40 -11.08
N SER A 370 -17.35 2.94 -11.96
CA SER A 370 -18.61 3.58 -11.55
C SER A 370 -19.60 2.60 -10.87
N GLY A 371 -19.41 1.31 -11.10
CA GLY A 371 -20.21 0.21 -10.55
C GLY A 371 -19.50 -1.12 -10.73
N PRO A 372 -20.19 -2.25 -10.59
CA PRO A 372 -19.65 -3.58 -10.89
C PRO A 372 -19.12 -3.67 -12.32
N LEU A 373 -18.13 -4.55 -12.54
CA LEU A 373 -17.62 -4.85 -13.87
C LEU A 373 -18.69 -5.56 -14.71
N GLU A 374 -18.68 -5.38 -16.02
CA GLU A 374 -19.66 -6.03 -16.88
C GLU A 374 -19.31 -7.51 -17.12
N ALA A 375 -20.20 -8.43 -16.78
CA ALA A 375 -20.15 -9.82 -17.20
C ALA A 375 -21.22 -10.06 -18.27
N LYS A 376 -20.82 -10.06 -19.53
CA LYS A 376 -21.66 -10.34 -20.68
C LYS A 376 -20.85 -10.92 -21.83
N SER A 377 -21.51 -11.57 -22.76
CA SER A 377 -20.86 -12.26 -23.90
C SER A 377 -19.80 -11.37 -24.59
N GLY A 378 -18.60 -11.92 -24.73
CA GLY A 378 -17.44 -11.27 -25.35
C GLY A 378 -16.61 -10.40 -24.43
N ARG A 379 -16.95 -10.26 -23.14
CA ARG A 379 -16.10 -9.59 -22.16
C ARG A 379 -14.98 -10.53 -21.67
N ARG A 380 -13.77 -9.98 -21.62
CA ARG A 380 -12.57 -10.64 -21.12
C ARG A 380 -11.88 -9.77 -20.09
N TYR A 381 -11.30 -10.39 -19.07
CA TYR A 381 -10.57 -9.71 -18.00
C TYR A 381 -9.29 -10.46 -17.69
N PRO A 382 -8.17 -9.77 -17.42
CA PRO A 382 -6.97 -10.42 -16.94
C PRO A 382 -7.24 -11.08 -15.58
N ALA A 383 -6.78 -12.31 -15.39
CA ALA A 383 -7.00 -13.03 -14.13
C ALA A 383 -6.39 -12.29 -12.92
N VAL A 384 -5.36 -11.50 -13.15
CA VAL A 384 -4.61 -10.76 -12.11
C VAL A 384 -5.38 -9.64 -11.42
N ILE A 385 -6.60 -9.31 -11.88
CA ILE A 385 -7.51 -8.41 -11.14
C ILE A 385 -8.24 -9.10 -9.97
N ALA A 386 -7.88 -10.34 -9.67
CA ALA A 386 -8.41 -11.05 -8.50
C ALA A 386 -8.21 -10.21 -7.24
N CYS A 387 -9.28 -10.00 -6.49
CA CYS A 387 -9.24 -9.29 -5.22
C CYS A 387 -9.09 -10.23 -4.01
N ASN A 388 -9.43 -11.51 -4.17
CA ASN A 388 -9.13 -12.57 -3.22
C ASN A 388 -8.26 -13.61 -3.92
N LEU A 389 -7.13 -13.95 -3.32
CA LEU A 389 -6.21 -14.93 -3.83
C LEU A 389 -5.54 -15.64 -2.64
N THR A 390 -6.00 -16.85 -2.30
CA THR A 390 -5.54 -17.54 -1.11
C THR A 390 -5.59 -19.05 -1.24
N ASN A 391 -4.62 -19.73 -0.64
CA ASN A 391 -4.64 -21.18 -0.40
C ASN A 391 -4.95 -21.51 1.08
N GLY A 392 -5.43 -20.52 1.87
CA GLY A 392 -5.67 -20.64 3.30
C GLY A 392 -4.41 -20.39 4.18
N HIS A 393 -3.23 -20.19 3.57
CA HIS A 393 -1.96 -20.02 4.27
C HIS A 393 -1.13 -18.86 3.68
N MET A 394 -1.79 -17.73 3.46
CA MET A 394 -1.14 -16.57 2.86
C MET A 394 -0.09 -15.98 3.80
N PRO A 395 1.12 -15.64 3.32
CA PRO A 395 2.16 -15.02 4.15
C PRO A 395 1.78 -13.58 4.52
N HIS A 396 2.43 -13.10 5.57
CA HIS A 396 2.60 -11.68 5.81
C HIS A 396 3.94 -11.26 5.19
N GLY A 397 3.95 -10.22 4.35
CA GLY A 397 5.15 -9.76 3.68
C GLY A 397 6.12 -9.14 4.67
N SER A 398 7.38 -9.50 4.52
CA SER A 398 8.51 -8.87 5.15
C SER A 398 9.68 -8.99 4.19
N ASN A 399 9.70 -8.07 3.22
CA ASN A 399 10.62 -7.97 2.11
C ASN A 399 10.36 -9.01 0.98
N SER A 400 11.02 -10.15 0.93
CA SER A 400 10.76 -11.15 -0.11
C SER A 400 10.46 -12.51 0.49
N VAL A 401 9.40 -13.13 0.01
CA VAL A 401 8.90 -14.44 0.45
C VAL A 401 9.01 -15.48 -0.68
N TYR A 402 10.05 -15.37 -1.49
CA TYR A 402 10.25 -16.21 -2.67
C TYR A 402 10.33 -17.71 -2.39
N GLN A 403 10.74 -18.11 -1.19
CA GLN A 403 10.85 -19.50 -0.78
C GLN A 403 9.52 -20.11 -0.29
N ILE A 404 8.48 -19.29 -0.10
CA ILE A 404 7.16 -19.77 0.32
C ILE A 404 6.32 -20.00 -0.93
N GLU A 405 5.68 -21.16 -1.05
CA GLU A 405 4.74 -21.47 -2.14
C GLU A 405 3.34 -21.00 -1.76
N PHE A 406 2.79 -20.08 -2.53
CA PHE A 406 1.42 -19.59 -2.40
C PHE A 406 0.97 -18.96 -3.73
N PRO A 407 -0.34 -18.93 -4.03
CA PRO A 407 -0.83 -18.33 -5.27
C PRO A 407 -0.52 -16.83 -5.31
N ASN A 408 0.09 -16.39 -6.40
CA ASN A 408 0.54 -15.00 -6.53
C ASN A 408 0.41 -14.52 -7.98
N VAL A 409 0.36 -13.20 -8.15
CA VAL A 409 0.48 -12.57 -9.47
C VAL A 409 1.95 -12.58 -9.89
N THR A 410 2.20 -12.84 -11.16
CA THR A 410 3.55 -12.86 -11.72
C THR A 410 3.51 -12.63 -13.23
N ASN A 411 4.68 -12.64 -13.86
CA ASN A 411 4.79 -12.53 -15.32
C ASN A 411 5.96 -13.35 -15.88
N ILE A 412 5.84 -13.72 -17.16
CA ILE A 412 6.94 -14.18 -17.99
C ILE A 412 6.94 -13.30 -19.24
N GLY A 413 7.94 -12.45 -19.38
CA GLY A 413 7.92 -11.40 -20.39
C GLY A 413 6.73 -10.46 -20.21
N GLU A 414 5.92 -10.31 -21.25
CA GLU A 414 4.71 -9.46 -21.21
C GLU A 414 3.47 -10.21 -20.68
N ASP A 415 3.51 -11.53 -20.57
CA ASP A 415 2.40 -12.33 -20.06
C ASP A 415 2.28 -12.21 -18.55
N ARG A 416 1.12 -11.71 -18.08
CA ARG A 416 0.78 -11.63 -16.66
C ARG A 416 -0.28 -12.64 -16.32
N PHE A 417 -0.10 -13.34 -15.21
CA PHE A 417 -0.98 -14.43 -14.81
C PHE A 417 -0.89 -14.69 -13.30
N ILE A 418 -1.80 -15.48 -12.79
CA ILE A 418 -1.71 -16.05 -11.43
C ILE A 418 -0.96 -17.37 -11.55
N ALA A 419 0.09 -17.53 -10.75
CA ALA A 419 0.91 -18.73 -10.67
C ALA A 419 0.72 -19.45 -9.33
N GLU A 420 1.31 -20.66 -9.24
CA GLU A 420 1.29 -21.50 -8.05
C GLU A 420 -0.13 -21.80 -7.52
N ILE A 421 -1.09 -21.89 -8.41
CA ILE A 421 -2.45 -22.30 -8.07
C ILE A 421 -2.41 -23.81 -7.78
N GLU A 422 -2.63 -24.18 -6.51
CA GLU A 422 -2.64 -25.55 -6.02
C GLU A 422 -4.01 -25.96 -5.49
N ASP A 423 -4.19 -27.23 -5.17
CA ASP A 423 -5.46 -27.77 -4.63
C ASP A 423 -5.96 -26.96 -3.42
N GLY A 424 -7.22 -26.56 -3.45
CA GLY A 424 -7.86 -25.71 -2.46
C GLY A 424 -7.64 -24.19 -2.67
N THR A 425 -6.89 -23.77 -3.68
CA THR A 425 -6.72 -22.32 -3.96
C THR A 425 -8.06 -21.70 -4.34
N LEU A 426 -8.42 -20.60 -3.64
CA LEU A 426 -9.56 -19.75 -3.92
C LEU A 426 -9.10 -18.48 -4.65
N ILE A 427 -9.75 -18.16 -5.77
CA ILE A 427 -9.52 -16.97 -6.58
C ILE A 427 -10.85 -16.22 -6.69
N GLY A 428 -10.94 -15.02 -6.16
CA GLY A 428 -12.18 -14.25 -6.10
C GLY A 428 -12.12 -12.90 -6.81
N TYR A 429 -13.23 -12.58 -7.45
CA TYR A 429 -13.44 -11.33 -8.17
C TYR A 429 -14.73 -10.68 -7.67
N LYS A 430 -14.68 -9.44 -7.24
CA LYS A 430 -15.80 -8.67 -6.67
C LYS A 430 -15.86 -7.27 -7.29
N TYR A 431 -16.93 -6.86 -7.95
CA TYR A 431 -18.16 -7.57 -8.32
C TYR A 431 -18.37 -7.46 -9.83
N PHE A 432 -19.15 -8.40 -10.37
CA PHE A 432 -19.63 -8.33 -11.75
C PHE A 432 -21.13 -8.11 -11.80
N ASN A 433 -21.61 -7.36 -12.80
CA ASN A 433 -23.02 -7.32 -13.20
C ASN A 433 -23.21 -8.32 -14.34
N PHE A 434 -23.81 -9.45 -14.04
CA PHE A 434 -24.09 -10.52 -14.99
C PHE A 434 -25.33 -10.19 -15.80
N GLU A 435 -25.23 -10.32 -17.14
CA GLU A 435 -26.31 -10.07 -18.08
C GLU A 435 -26.33 -11.19 -19.13
N ASN A 436 -27.30 -12.11 -18.99
CA ASN A 436 -27.49 -13.28 -19.89
C ASN A 436 -26.22 -14.15 -20.05
N VAL A 437 -25.45 -14.35 -18.97
CA VAL A 437 -24.25 -15.18 -18.98
C VAL A 437 -24.61 -16.65 -18.76
N ASN A 438 -24.39 -17.45 -19.79
CA ASN A 438 -24.63 -18.91 -19.76
C ASN A 438 -23.33 -19.72 -19.82
N THR A 439 -22.19 -19.07 -20.07
CA THR A 439 -20.89 -19.71 -20.21
C THR A 439 -19.83 -18.87 -19.53
N VAL A 440 -18.94 -19.51 -18.80
CA VAL A 440 -17.71 -18.91 -18.27
C VAL A 440 -16.54 -19.66 -18.86
N SER A 441 -15.52 -18.93 -19.31
CA SER A 441 -14.26 -19.50 -19.78
C SER A 441 -13.06 -18.92 -19.05
N VAL A 442 -12.00 -19.70 -19.02
CA VAL A 442 -10.70 -19.32 -18.47
C VAL A 442 -9.60 -19.67 -19.44
N THR A 443 -8.57 -18.83 -19.54
CA THR A 443 -7.32 -19.18 -20.22
C THR A 443 -6.33 -19.65 -19.16
N ALA A 444 -5.99 -20.93 -19.18
CA ALA A 444 -5.14 -21.58 -18.19
C ALA A 444 -4.17 -22.56 -18.83
N ARG A 445 -3.17 -23.00 -18.07
CA ARG A 445 -2.26 -24.08 -18.45
C ARG A 445 -1.76 -24.82 -17.21
N ILE A 446 -1.28 -26.04 -17.39
CA ILE A 446 -0.58 -26.80 -16.34
C ILE A 446 0.81 -26.18 -16.13
N GLU A 447 1.20 -26.00 -14.88
CA GLU A 447 2.57 -25.61 -14.54
C GLU A 447 3.52 -26.80 -14.75
N THR A 448 4.60 -26.58 -15.48
CA THR A 448 5.64 -27.55 -15.79
C THR A 448 7.01 -26.99 -15.42
N ALA A 449 8.05 -27.81 -15.46
CA ALA A 449 9.41 -27.35 -15.21
C ALA A 449 9.87 -26.26 -16.21
N GLU A 450 9.31 -26.27 -17.44
CA GLU A 450 9.70 -25.32 -18.49
C GLU A 450 8.96 -23.97 -18.38
N ASN A 451 7.75 -23.94 -17.81
CA ASN A 451 6.94 -22.73 -17.69
C ASN A 451 6.78 -22.24 -16.23
N LYS A 452 7.39 -22.94 -15.27
CA LYS A 452 7.41 -22.52 -13.86
C LYS A 452 8.19 -21.21 -13.72
N VAL A 453 7.63 -20.24 -12.96
CA VAL A 453 8.33 -19.01 -12.65
C VAL A 453 9.45 -19.28 -11.64
N VAL A 454 10.64 -18.80 -11.96
CA VAL A 454 11.80 -18.87 -11.05
C VAL A 454 11.95 -17.50 -10.40
N TYR A 455 11.65 -17.44 -9.12
CA TYR A 455 11.83 -16.22 -8.33
C TYR A 455 13.30 -16.14 -7.88
N SER A 456 13.93 -15.00 -8.10
CA SER A 456 15.29 -14.72 -7.66
C SER A 456 15.38 -13.33 -7.05
N GLY A 457 15.99 -13.23 -5.89
CA GLY A 457 16.20 -11.98 -5.20
C GLY A 457 16.87 -12.20 -3.85
N PRO A 458 17.28 -11.15 -3.15
CA PRO A 458 17.81 -11.28 -1.81
C PRO A 458 16.73 -11.84 -0.89
N ILE A 459 17.08 -12.88 -0.16
CA ILE A 459 16.18 -13.51 0.82
C ILE A 459 16.39 -12.77 2.14
N ARG A 460 15.38 -12.00 2.57
CA ARG A 460 15.23 -11.61 3.97
C ARG A 460 14.02 -12.37 4.51
N ILE A 461 14.24 -13.22 5.47
CA ILE A 461 13.18 -13.92 6.20
C ILE A 461 13.03 -13.19 7.52
N ASP A 462 11.90 -12.54 7.72
CA ASP A 462 11.43 -12.21 9.05
C ASP A 462 10.71 -13.46 9.57
N GLU A 463 11.07 -13.93 10.77
CA GLU A 463 10.44 -15.10 11.39
C GLU A 463 8.92 -14.93 11.56
N ARG A 464 8.42 -13.68 11.62
CA ARG A 464 6.98 -13.34 11.60
C ARG A 464 6.27 -13.72 10.30
N CYS A 465 7.01 -13.93 9.22
CA CYS A 465 6.44 -14.32 7.91
C CYS A 465 6.18 -15.81 7.80
N VAL A 466 6.74 -16.60 8.67
CA VAL A 466 6.54 -18.04 8.76
C VAL A 466 5.53 -18.26 9.87
N SER A 467 4.26 -18.51 9.53
CA SER A 467 3.31 -18.95 10.54
C SER A 467 3.88 -20.19 11.23
N ASP A 468 3.93 -20.18 12.56
CA ASP A 468 4.37 -21.34 13.38
C ASP A 468 3.49 -22.59 13.20
N ASP A 469 2.43 -22.49 12.41
CA ASP A 469 1.49 -23.56 12.09
C ASP A 469 2.03 -24.52 11.01
N LYS A 470 3.21 -25.08 11.24
CA LYS A 470 3.68 -26.22 10.43
C LYS A 470 2.84 -27.49 10.62
N ASP A 471 1.91 -27.47 11.57
CA ASP A 471 1.20 -28.68 12.05
C ASP A 471 -0.32 -28.64 11.90
N GLU A 472 -0.95 -27.60 11.33
CA GLU A 472 -2.41 -27.63 11.12
C GLU A 472 -2.77 -27.97 9.68
N VAL A 473 -3.16 -29.22 9.54
CA VAL A 473 -4.10 -29.77 8.55
C VAL A 473 -3.91 -29.25 7.13
N ARG A 474 -2.92 -29.79 6.43
CA ARG A 474 -3.08 -29.97 4.99
C ARG A 474 -4.33 -30.85 4.84
N THR A 475 -5.44 -30.23 4.40
CA THR A 475 -6.58 -30.98 3.87
C THR A 475 -6.03 -32.09 2.99
N GLU A 476 -6.55 -33.31 3.13
CA GLU A 476 -6.12 -34.46 2.34
C GLU A 476 -5.99 -33.99 0.89
N LYS A 477 -4.75 -33.95 0.37
CA LYS A 477 -4.54 -33.67 -1.05
C LYS A 477 -5.37 -34.68 -1.82
N HIS A 478 -6.25 -34.20 -2.68
CA HIS A 478 -6.99 -35.05 -3.59
C HIS A 478 -6.01 -35.71 -4.58
N ALA A 479 -5.28 -36.73 -4.10
CA ALA A 479 -4.41 -37.51 -4.92
C ALA A 479 -5.19 -38.10 -6.08
N ASP A 480 -4.71 -37.90 -7.31
CA ASP A 480 -5.28 -38.39 -8.57
C ASP A 480 -6.57 -37.70 -9.08
N THR A 481 -6.89 -36.47 -8.65
CA THR A 481 -8.04 -35.75 -9.21
C THR A 481 -7.63 -34.97 -10.46
N ALA A 482 -8.42 -35.10 -11.52
CA ALA A 482 -8.23 -34.29 -12.73
C ALA A 482 -8.44 -32.80 -12.40
N PRO A 483 -7.61 -31.89 -12.97
CA PRO A 483 -7.68 -30.45 -12.71
C PRO A 483 -9.06 -29.88 -13.02
N VAL A 484 -9.68 -29.22 -12.04
CA VAL A 484 -11.01 -28.58 -12.17
C VAL A 484 -11.05 -27.26 -11.41
N LEU A 485 -11.69 -26.25 -11.98
CA LEU A 485 -12.06 -25.01 -11.32
C LEU A 485 -13.57 -25.04 -11.03
N GLU A 486 -13.94 -25.15 -9.78
CA GLU A 486 -15.33 -25.02 -9.36
C GLU A 486 -15.71 -23.54 -9.27
N ILE A 487 -16.94 -23.21 -9.65
CA ILE A 487 -17.44 -21.82 -9.77
C ILE A 487 -18.50 -21.56 -8.71
N TYR A 488 -18.34 -20.44 -7.99
CA TYR A 488 -19.24 -20.00 -6.93
C TYR A 488 -19.55 -18.50 -7.06
N LEU A 489 -20.70 -18.08 -6.53
CA LEU A 489 -21.11 -16.65 -6.47
C LEU A 489 -20.94 -16.05 -5.08
N LYS A 490 -20.58 -16.85 -4.10
CA LYS A 490 -20.26 -16.47 -2.73
C LYS A 490 -19.15 -17.36 -2.24
N GLU A 491 -18.29 -16.83 -1.42
CA GLU A 491 -17.34 -17.60 -0.62
C GLU A 491 -18.15 -18.64 0.20
N ASN A 492 -17.81 -19.91 0.10
CA ASN A 492 -18.56 -21.02 0.71
C ASN A 492 -20.04 -21.13 0.30
N GLY A 493 -20.40 -20.68 -0.90
CA GLY A 493 -21.76 -20.76 -1.46
C GLY A 493 -22.05 -22.07 -2.16
N GLU A 494 -23.19 -22.14 -2.89
CA GLU A 494 -23.52 -23.27 -3.77
C GLU A 494 -22.72 -23.18 -5.07
N LYS A 495 -22.22 -24.30 -5.55
CA LYS A 495 -21.55 -24.44 -6.83
C LYS A 495 -22.51 -24.16 -7.99
N VAL A 496 -22.16 -23.23 -8.87
CA VAL A 496 -22.95 -22.84 -10.05
C VAL A 496 -22.44 -23.42 -11.36
N GLY A 497 -21.24 -24.01 -11.34
CA GLY A 497 -20.60 -24.64 -12.49
C GLY A 497 -19.21 -25.16 -12.14
N GLU A 498 -18.55 -25.77 -13.12
CA GLU A 498 -17.15 -26.21 -13.01
C GLU A 498 -16.50 -26.23 -14.38
N ILE A 499 -15.21 -25.92 -14.46
CA ILE A 499 -14.41 -25.95 -15.69
C ILE A 499 -13.33 -27.01 -15.53
N SER A 500 -13.40 -28.07 -16.33
CA SER A 500 -12.31 -29.05 -16.41
C SER A 500 -11.11 -28.44 -17.15
N ILE A 501 -9.94 -28.52 -16.55
CA ILE A 501 -8.68 -28.03 -17.13
C ILE A 501 -7.96 -29.25 -17.76
N GLY A 502 -7.65 -29.13 -19.05
CA GLY A 502 -6.90 -30.16 -19.76
C GLY A 502 -5.41 -30.14 -19.39
N ASN A 503 -4.72 -31.22 -19.72
CA ASN A 503 -3.29 -31.39 -19.44
C ASN A 503 -2.42 -30.71 -20.53
N SER A 504 -2.57 -29.37 -20.68
CA SER A 504 -1.80 -28.57 -21.65
C SER A 504 -0.82 -27.66 -20.91
N ALA A 505 0.44 -27.68 -21.34
CA ALA A 505 1.49 -26.72 -20.92
C ALA A 505 1.39 -25.37 -21.65
N GLU A 506 0.58 -25.30 -22.71
CA GLU A 506 0.34 -24.09 -23.48
C GLU A 506 -0.94 -23.39 -23.03
N TRP A 507 -1.00 -22.05 -23.13
CA TRP A 507 -2.19 -21.29 -22.84
C TRP A 507 -3.39 -21.78 -23.65
N THR A 508 -4.38 -22.33 -22.99
CA THR A 508 -5.57 -22.94 -23.60
C THR A 508 -6.83 -22.37 -22.96
N GLU A 509 -7.81 -22.03 -23.79
CA GLU A 509 -9.14 -21.62 -23.31
C GLU A 509 -9.97 -22.84 -22.97
N TYR A 510 -10.43 -22.93 -21.73
CA TYR A 510 -11.36 -23.91 -21.22
C TYR A 510 -12.67 -23.22 -20.87
N ARG A 511 -13.81 -23.86 -21.10
CA ARG A 511 -15.12 -23.26 -20.86
C ARG A 511 -16.10 -24.26 -20.32
N SER A 512 -17.11 -23.74 -19.62
CA SER A 512 -18.24 -24.54 -19.14
C SER A 512 -19.51 -23.71 -19.15
N ASP A 513 -20.62 -24.42 -19.33
CA ASP A 513 -21.93 -23.83 -19.11
C ASP A 513 -22.17 -23.61 -17.62
N VAL A 514 -22.77 -22.47 -17.28
CA VAL A 514 -23.02 -22.05 -15.91
C VAL A 514 -24.48 -21.61 -15.73
N LYS A 515 -24.93 -21.64 -14.49
CA LYS A 515 -26.26 -21.15 -14.09
C LYS A 515 -26.10 -19.95 -13.17
N ILE A 516 -25.75 -18.81 -13.74
CA ILE A 516 -25.58 -17.56 -12.99
C ILE A 516 -26.83 -16.69 -13.24
N PRO A 517 -27.55 -16.27 -12.19
CA PRO A 517 -28.65 -15.33 -12.35
C PRO A 517 -28.14 -13.96 -12.77
N ASP A 518 -28.96 -13.23 -13.54
CA ASP A 518 -28.65 -11.83 -13.84
C ASP A 518 -28.57 -10.99 -12.57
N GLY A 519 -27.74 -9.93 -12.62
CA GLY A 519 -27.55 -9.02 -11.52
C GLY A 519 -26.11 -9.02 -10.98
N VAL A 520 -25.94 -8.40 -9.82
CA VAL A 520 -24.62 -8.16 -9.23
C VAL A 520 -24.21 -9.33 -8.33
N HIS A 521 -23.13 -10.00 -8.72
CA HIS A 521 -22.56 -11.11 -7.97
C HIS A 521 -21.04 -11.05 -7.95
N ALA A 522 -20.44 -11.61 -6.90
CA ALA A 522 -19.03 -11.99 -6.93
C ALA A 522 -18.86 -13.25 -7.79
N LEU A 523 -17.64 -13.51 -8.23
CA LEU A 523 -17.25 -14.73 -8.93
C LEU A 523 -16.04 -15.32 -8.23
N TYR A 524 -16.17 -16.55 -7.77
CA TYR A 524 -15.09 -17.28 -7.14
C TYR A 524 -14.80 -18.56 -7.90
N PHE A 525 -13.52 -18.86 -8.01
CA PHE A 525 -13.03 -20.16 -8.46
C PHE A 525 -12.33 -20.86 -7.29
N VAL A 526 -12.61 -22.13 -7.09
CA VAL A 526 -11.86 -23.02 -6.20
C VAL A 526 -11.22 -24.08 -7.06
N TYR A 527 -9.90 -24.17 -6.99
CA TYR A 527 -9.16 -25.14 -7.77
C TYR A 527 -9.04 -26.46 -7.02
N HIS A 528 -9.27 -27.58 -7.74
CA HIS A 528 -8.99 -28.94 -7.29
C HIS A 528 -8.17 -29.68 -8.34
N GLY A 529 -7.10 -30.34 -7.91
CA GLY A 529 -6.24 -31.10 -8.80
C GLY A 529 -4.88 -31.43 -8.20
N SER A 530 -4.25 -32.48 -8.71
CA SER A 530 -2.91 -32.89 -8.27
C SER A 530 -1.79 -32.03 -8.87
N GLU A 531 -2.02 -31.43 -10.04
CA GLU A 531 -1.04 -30.59 -10.74
C GLU A 531 -1.32 -29.12 -10.41
N LYS A 532 -0.27 -28.31 -10.32
CA LYS A 532 -0.43 -26.85 -10.25
C LYS A 532 -0.81 -26.28 -11.61
N ILE A 533 -1.63 -25.23 -11.60
CA ILE A 533 -2.01 -24.51 -12.82
C ILE A 533 -1.61 -23.03 -12.76
N GLN A 534 -1.60 -22.42 -13.91
CA GLN A 534 -1.45 -20.99 -14.10
C GLN A 534 -2.70 -20.45 -14.80
N LEU A 535 -3.18 -19.26 -14.39
CA LEU A 535 -4.42 -18.64 -14.87
C LEU A 535 -4.14 -17.25 -15.42
N LYS A 536 -4.47 -17.00 -16.70
CA LYS A 536 -4.16 -15.75 -17.40
C LYS A 536 -5.37 -14.83 -17.58
N GLU A 537 -6.54 -15.42 -17.90
CA GLU A 537 -7.72 -14.64 -18.30
C GLU A 537 -9.01 -15.35 -17.87
N ILE A 538 -10.02 -14.54 -17.58
CA ILE A 538 -11.41 -14.99 -17.42
C ILE A 538 -12.30 -14.32 -18.49
N ALA A 539 -13.33 -15.02 -18.98
CA ALA A 539 -14.22 -14.50 -20.00
C ALA A 539 -15.68 -14.99 -19.84
N PHE A 540 -16.61 -14.23 -20.42
CA PHE A 540 -18.05 -14.44 -20.38
C PHE A 540 -18.67 -14.54 -21.76
#